data_6f44c4c7e307fc51b76d85ea270900ae
#
_entry.id   6f44c4c7e307fc51b76d85ea270900ae
#
_cell.length_a   1.000
_cell.length_b   1.000
_cell.length_c   1.000
_cell.angle_alpha   90.00
_cell.angle_beta   90.00
_cell.angle_gamma   90.00
#
_symmetry.space_group_name_H-M   'P 1'
#
loop_
_entity.id
_entity.type
_entity.pdbx_description
1 polymer ?
#
loop_
_entity_poly.entity_id
_entity_poly.type
_entity_poly.pdbx_seq_one_letter_code
_entity_poly.pdbx_strand_id
1 'polypeptide(L)'
;MIDEGKLHQETARAIQAEGALNNDIIREAFATLEQSYIEAWKSTTIDDVTGREKLFLAINVVGKVKQHLQAVVNDGKLAAHQLRELAQTAEREKRWQDAQ
;
A
#
# COMPACT_ATOMS: atom_id res chain seq x y z
N MET A 1 5.13 12.76 21.07
CA MET A 1 5.03 11.42 21.69
C MET A 1 4.72 10.39 20.61
N ILE A 2 5.45 9.27 20.59
CA ILE A 2 5.21 8.18 19.64
C ILE A 2 4.13 7.27 20.18
N ASP A 3 3.13 7.00 19.39
CA ASP A 3 2.05 6.05 19.71
C ASP A 3 2.44 4.65 19.23
N GLU A 4 2.97 3.82 20.13
CA GLU A 4 3.39 2.46 19.81
C GLU A 4 2.23 1.58 19.35
N GLY A 5 1.04 1.78 19.91
CA GLY A 5 -0.15 1.05 19.49
C GLY A 5 -0.49 1.31 18.03
N LYS A 6 -0.38 2.57 17.60
CA LYS A 6 -0.57 2.96 16.20
C LYS A 6 0.50 2.33 15.30
N LEU A 7 1.76 2.32 15.74
CA LEU A 7 2.86 1.70 14.98
C LEU A 7 2.63 0.21 14.78
N HIS A 8 2.19 -0.51 15.84
CA HIS A 8 1.85 -1.93 15.74
C HIS A 8 0.68 -2.17 14.79
N GLN A 9 -0.34 -1.33 14.83
CA GLN A 9 -1.49 -1.42 13.94
C GLN A 9 -1.08 -1.20 12.48
N GLU A 10 -0.27 -0.19 12.21
CA GLU A 10 0.24 0.10 10.86
C GLU A 10 1.10 -1.05 10.33
N THR A 11 1.93 -1.66 11.19
CA THR A 11 2.74 -2.81 10.81
C THR A 11 1.87 -4.02 10.45
N ALA A 12 0.84 -4.31 11.25
CA ALA A 12 -0.09 -5.42 10.99
C ALA A 12 -0.87 -5.20 9.69
N ARG A 13 -1.35 -3.97 9.46
CA ARG A 13 -2.06 -3.63 8.22
C ARG A 13 -1.17 -3.76 7.00
N ALA A 14 0.10 -3.40 7.12
CA ALA A 14 1.07 -3.52 6.03
C ALA A 14 1.30 -4.98 5.63
N ILE A 15 1.33 -5.89 6.60
CA ILE A 15 1.45 -7.34 6.33
C ILE A 15 0.26 -7.82 5.51
N GLN A 16 -0.95 -7.40 5.86
CA GLN A 16 -2.17 -7.75 5.12
C GLN A 16 -2.15 -7.16 3.71
N ALA A 17 -1.77 -5.89 3.56
CA ALA A 17 -1.69 -5.23 2.26
C ALA A 17 -0.63 -5.88 1.36
N GLU A 18 0.52 -6.21 1.92
CA GLU A 18 1.60 -6.89 1.19
C GLU A 18 1.14 -8.29 0.73
N GLY A 19 0.43 -9.02 1.61
CA GLY A 19 -0.16 -10.31 1.26
C GLY A 19 -1.15 -10.20 0.10
N ALA A 20 -1.98 -9.15 0.08
CA ALA A 20 -2.90 -8.88 -1.02
C ALA A 20 -2.15 -8.58 -2.32
N LEU A 21 -1.13 -7.70 -2.26
CA LEU A 21 -0.33 -7.33 -3.44
C LEU A 21 0.47 -8.52 -4.00
N ASN A 22 0.84 -9.48 -3.16
CA ASN A 22 1.56 -10.68 -3.56
C ASN A 22 0.65 -11.87 -3.88
N ASN A 23 -0.65 -11.72 -3.68
CA ASN A 23 -1.62 -12.75 -4.03
C ASN A 23 -1.79 -12.80 -5.54
N ASP A 24 -1.59 -13.98 -6.16
CA ASP A 24 -1.64 -14.14 -7.61
C ASP A 24 -3.01 -13.77 -8.19
N ILE A 25 -4.09 -14.12 -7.51
CA ILE A 25 -5.45 -13.82 -7.98
C ILE A 25 -5.71 -12.32 -7.94
N ILE A 26 -5.26 -11.63 -6.89
CA ILE A 26 -5.41 -10.17 -6.79
C ILE A 26 -4.58 -9.47 -7.87
N ARG A 27 -3.35 -9.91 -8.08
CA ARG A 27 -2.47 -9.34 -9.12
C ARG A 27 -3.08 -9.54 -10.51
N GLU A 28 -3.58 -10.73 -10.77
CA GLU A 28 -4.26 -11.06 -12.03
C GLU A 28 -5.51 -10.20 -12.22
N ALA A 29 -6.31 -10.02 -11.15
CA ALA A 29 -7.52 -9.19 -11.21
C ALA A 29 -7.19 -7.74 -11.59
N PHE A 30 -6.17 -7.13 -10.96
CA PHE A 30 -5.75 -5.78 -11.31
C PHE A 30 -5.25 -5.70 -12.76
N ALA A 31 -4.41 -6.64 -13.17
CA ALA A 31 -3.87 -6.67 -14.54
C ALA A 31 -4.99 -6.82 -15.57
N THR A 32 -5.94 -7.69 -15.32
CA THR A 32 -7.08 -7.93 -16.21
C THR A 32 -7.96 -6.70 -16.32
N LEU A 33 -8.28 -6.05 -15.19
CA LEU A 33 -9.09 -4.82 -15.18
C LEU A 33 -8.39 -3.69 -15.93
N GLU A 34 -7.11 -3.46 -15.66
CA GLU A 34 -6.33 -2.42 -16.34
C GLU A 34 -6.31 -2.66 -17.86
N GLN A 35 -6.02 -3.88 -18.26
CA GLN A 35 -5.94 -4.23 -19.69
C GLN A 35 -7.29 -4.08 -20.36
N SER A 36 -8.38 -4.54 -19.73
CA SER A 36 -9.72 -4.44 -20.28
C SER A 36 -10.16 -3.00 -20.49
N TYR A 37 -9.88 -2.13 -19.49
CA TYR A 37 -10.24 -0.71 -19.60
C TYR A 37 -9.40 0.02 -20.65
N ILE A 38 -8.11 -0.30 -20.75
CA ILE A 38 -7.22 0.30 -21.76
C ILE A 38 -7.67 -0.11 -23.16
N GLU A 39 -7.98 -1.38 -23.37
CA GLU A 39 -8.46 -1.88 -24.66
C GLU A 39 -9.79 -1.26 -25.04
N ALA A 40 -10.72 -1.16 -24.09
CA ALA A 40 -12.00 -0.49 -24.32
C ALA A 40 -11.79 0.98 -24.67
N TRP A 41 -10.88 1.66 -23.98
CA TRP A 41 -10.54 3.06 -24.25
C TRP A 41 -9.98 3.25 -25.66
N LYS A 42 -9.06 2.37 -26.06
CA LYS A 42 -8.47 2.39 -27.42
C LYS A 42 -9.50 2.15 -28.52
N SER A 43 -10.57 1.41 -28.20
CA SER A 43 -11.63 1.09 -29.14
C SER A 43 -12.70 2.17 -29.23
N THR A 44 -12.68 3.19 -28.38
CA THR A 44 -13.62 4.29 -28.46
C THR A 44 -13.32 5.17 -29.64
N THR A 45 -14.37 5.79 -30.22
CA THR A 45 -14.21 6.80 -31.25
C THR A 45 -13.92 8.16 -30.62
N ILE A 46 -13.32 9.06 -31.39
CA ILE A 46 -12.99 10.40 -30.90
C ILE A 46 -14.25 11.21 -30.53
N ASP A 47 -15.40 10.84 -31.09
CA ASP A 47 -16.67 11.53 -30.84
C ASP A 47 -17.35 11.04 -29.56
N ASP A 48 -16.95 9.87 -29.05
CA ASP A 48 -17.50 9.32 -27.80
C ASP A 48 -16.78 9.90 -26.58
N VAL A 49 -16.96 11.19 -26.34
CA VAL A 49 -16.29 11.92 -25.27
C VAL A 49 -16.65 11.34 -23.89
N THR A 50 -17.94 11.08 -23.65
CA THR A 50 -18.41 10.56 -22.38
C THR A 50 -17.85 9.17 -22.08
N GLY A 51 -17.86 8.27 -23.07
CA GLY A 51 -17.30 6.92 -22.92
C GLY A 51 -15.81 6.95 -22.64
N ARG A 52 -15.08 7.80 -23.38
CA ARG A 52 -13.63 7.96 -23.17
C ARG A 52 -13.30 8.47 -21.77
N GLU A 53 -14.04 9.48 -21.29
CA GLU A 53 -13.83 10.02 -19.95
C GLU A 53 -14.10 9.00 -18.85
N LYS A 54 -15.18 8.23 -18.97
CA LYS A 54 -15.51 7.18 -17.99
C LYS A 54 -14.43 6.11 -17.92
N LEU A 55 -13.91 5.68 -19.06
CA LEU A 55 -12.84 4.69 -19.11
C LEU A 55 -11.52 5.25 -18.56
N PHE A 56 -11.20 6.49 -18.88
CA PHE A 56 -10.04 7.17 -18.31
C PHE A 56 -10.12 7.22 -16.77
N LEU A 57 -11.28 7.58 -16.23
CA LEU A 57 -11.50 7.58 -14.79
C LEU A 57 -11.36 6.19 -14.19
N ALA A 58 -11.91 5.16 -14.84
CA ALA A 58 -11.79 3.77 -14.37
C ALA A 58 -10.33 3.33 -14.29
N ILE A 59 -9.52 3.62 -15.31
CA ILE A 59 -8.09 3.32 -15.35
C ILE A 59 -7.38 4.01 -14.18
N ASN A 60 -7.69 5.28 -13.93
CA ASN A 60 -7.08 6.05 -12.84
C ASN A 60 -7.49 5.52 -11.46
N VAL A 61 -8.74 5.11 -11.28
CA VAL A 61 -9.22 4.56 -10.01
C VAL A 61 -8.50 3.25 -9.69
N VAL A 62 -8.35 2.34 -10.65
CA VAL A 62 -7.60 1.10 -10.45
C VAL A 62 -6.17 1.40 -10.03
N GLY A 63 -5.51 2.34 -10.70
CA GLY A 63 -4.16 2.77 -10.36
C GLY A 63 -4.06 3.33 -8.94
N LYS A 64 -5.03 4.14 -8.52
CA LYS A 64 -5.07 4.72 -7.18
C LYS A 64 -5.27 3.67 -6.09
N VAL A 65 -6.09 2.65 -6.35
CA VAL A 65 -6.27 1.53 -5.40
C VAL A 65 -4.94 0.81 -5.18
N LYS A 66 -4.22 0.50 -6.25
CA LYS A 66 -2.90 -0.13 -6.16
C LYS A 66 -1.91 0.75 -5.39
N GLN A 67 -1.87 2.05 -5.69
CA GLN A 67 -1.01 3.00 -4.99
C GLN A 67 -1.34 3.09 -3.51
N HIS A 68 -2.63 3.06 -3.15
CA HIS A 68 -3.05 3.08 -1.76
C HIS A 68 -2.55 1.85 -1.00
N LEU A 69 -2.68 0.66 -1.59
CA LEU A 69 -2.16 -0.57 -0.99
C LEU A 69 -0.64 -0.50 -0.80
N GLN A 70 0.08 0.02 -1.79
CA GLN A 70 1.52 0.19 -1.71
C GLN A 70 1.91 1.20 -0.63
N ALA A 71 1.13 2.28 -0.47
CA ALA A 71 1.35 3.26 0.59
C ALA A 71 1.18 2.64 1.98
N VAL A 72 0.17 1.78 2.16
CA VAL A 72 -0.03 1.06 3.42
C VAL A 72 1.18 0.17 3.73
N VAL A 73 1.73 -0.53 2.74
CA VAL A 73 2.93 -1.35 2.90
C VAL A 73 4.12 -0.48 3.30
N ASN A 74 4.33 0.64 2.62
CA ASN A 74 5.45 1.54 2.90
C ASN A 74 5.36 2.14 4.30
N ASP A 75 4.18 2.58 4.71
CA ASP A 75 3.94 3.12 6.05
C ASP A 75 4.19 2.08 7.13
N GLY A 76 3.79 0.85 6.89
CA GLY A 76 4.03 -0.25 7.81
C GLY A 76 5.52 -0.61 7.94
N LYS A 77 6.27 -0.55 6.86
CA LYS A 77 7.73 -0.76 6.89
C LYS A 77 8.41 0.31 7.73
N LEU A 78 7.99 1.57 7.57
CA LEU A 78 8.49 2.66 8.39
C LEU A 78 8.13 2.46 9.86
N ALA A 79 6.88 2.10 10.15
CA ALA A 79 6.40 1.82 11.50
C ALA A 79 7.20 0.68 12.15
N ALA A 80 7.46 -0.41 11.42
CA ALA A 80 8.27 -1.53 11.90
C ALA A 80 9.70 -1.09 12.23
N HIS A 81 10.27 -0.24 11.41
CA HIS A 81 11.60 0.33 11.65
C HIS A 81 11.62 1.16 12.94
N GLN A 82 10.63 2.02 13.13
CA GLN A 82 10.49 2.85 14.34
C GLN A 82 10.32 1.99 15.60
N LEU A 83 9.54 0.92 15.52
CA LEU A 83 9.38 -0.02 16.63
C LEU A 83 10.72 -0.69 17.00
N ARG A 84 11.51 -1.09 16.01
CA ARG A 84 12.83 -1.67 16.25
C ARG A 84 13.77 -0.67 16.92
N GLU A 85 13.76 0.58 16.48
CA GLU A 85 14.57 1.64 17.10
C GLU A 85 14.17 1.87 18.57
N LEU A 86 12.87 1.90 18.87
CA LEU A 86 12.37 2.04 20.22
C LEU A 86 12.83 0.87 21.10
N ALA A 87 12.74 -0.35 20.60
CA ALA A 87 13.18 -1.54 21.32
C ALA A 87 14.68 -1.50 21.59
N GLN A 88 15.50 -1.09 20.62
CA GLN A 88 16.95 -0.96 20.78
C GLN A 88 17.31 0.11 21.79
N THR A 89 16.62 1.25 21.77
CA THR A 89 16.84 2.34 22.71
C THR A 89 16.51 1.89 24.14
N ALA A 90 15.39 1.22 24.34
CA ALA A 90 14.99 0.69 25.65
C ALA A 90 16.01 -0.32 26.18
N GLU A 91 16.53 -1.20 25.31
CA GLU A 91 17.55 -2.17 25.68
C GLU A 91 18.87 -1.50 26.07
N ARG A 92 19.29 -0.47 25.34
CA ARG A 92 20.51 0.28 25.68
C ARG A 92 20.39 0.98 27.02
N GLU A 93 19.25 1.60 27.32
CA GLU A 93 18.99 2.24 28.60
C GLU A 93 19.04 1.23 29.74
N LYS A 94 18.46 0.06 29.54
CA LYS A 94 18.49 -1.02 30.52
C LYS A 94 19.91 -1.48 30.83
N ARG A 95 20.73 -1.70 29.78
CA ARG A 95 22.13 -2.08 29.94
C ARG A 95 22.93 -1.03 30.73
N TRP A 96 22.68 0.24 30.42
CA TRP A 96 23.34 1.33 31.08
C TRP A 96 23.01 1.38 32.59
N GLN A 97 21.73 1.20 32.91
CA GLN A 97 21.27 1.12 34.32
C GLN A 97 21.89 -0.07 35.05
N ASP A 98 21.94 -1.23 34.38
CA ASP A 98 22.51 -2.45 34.99
C ASP A 98 24.03 -2.32 35.23
N ALA A 99 24.71 -1.47 34.46
CA ALA A 99 26.15 -1.23 34.57
C ALA A 99 26.51 -0.33 35.77
N GLN A 100 25.55 0.33 36.40
CA GLN A 100 25.74 1.20 37.55
C GLN A 100 25.51 0.49 38.85
#